data_9536b04f532e8fa0e1b0ed87701232f4
#
_entry.id   9536b04f532e8fa0e1b0ed87701232f4
#
_cell.length_a   1.000
_cell.length_b   1.000
_cell.length_c   1.000
_cell.angle_alpha   90.00
_cell.angle_beta   90.00
_cell.angle_gamma   90.00
#
_symmetry.space_group_name_H-M   'P 1'
#
loop_
_entity.id
_entity.type
_entity.pdbx_description
1 polymer ?
#
loop_
_entity_poly.entity_id
_entity_poly.type
_entity_poly.pdbx_seq_one_letter_code
_entity_poly.pdbx_strand_id
1 'polypeptide(L)'
;MVELFLISIKSGYDSALIAFEKGDTLRVITNKLYDIGLIKNKEVFQLFATLYNYDKSIKSGHYKISSVLSIKEILKKLNTGEVIQNRITIPEGMTNSIIFETLINNELLSGALDLSDFPKEGYLAPDTYFYEKGEKRISLLNRIRKAQSKKIVDIWGKRTNNNILKSTHELVILASIIEK
;
A
#
# COMPACT_ATOMS: atom_id res chain seq x y z
N MET A 1 8.79 -23.50 -1.67
CA MET A 1 8.99 -23.38 -3.12
C MET A 1 8.85 -21.89 -3.42
N VAL A 2 10.00 -21.20 -3.49
CA VAL A 2 10.06 -19.75 -3.67
C VAL A 2 10.11 -19.54 -5.17
N GLU A 3 9.00 -19.12 -5.80
CA GLU A 3 9.03 -18.68 -7.18
C GLU A 3 9.80 -17.36 -7.24
N LEU A 4 11.04 -17.48 -7.68
CA LEU A 4 11.85 -16.38 -8.16
C LEU A 4 11.15 -15.80 -9.40
N PHE A 5 10.45 -14.69 -9.25
CA PHE A 5 10.08 -13.86 -10.39
C PHE A 5 11.34 -13.13 -10.88
N LEU A 6 12.24 -13.89 -11.48
CA LEU A 6 13.30 -13.38 -12.35
C LEU A 6 12.63 -12.98 -13.66
N ILE A 7 12.14 -11.77 -13.75
CA ILE A 7 11.91 -11.18 -15.07
C ILE A 7 13.28 -10.91 -15.66
N SER A 8 13.69 -11.84 -16.51
CA SER A 8 14.88 -11.78 -17.32
C SER A 8 14.95 -10.45 -18.04
N ILE A 9 15.97 -9.65 -17.72
CA ILE A 9 16.33 -8.48 -18.53
C ILE A 9 16.97 -9.00 -19.82
N LYS A 10 16.15 -9.32 -20.82
CA LYS A 10 16.58 -9.39 -22.21
C LYS A 10 16.24 -8.03 -22.83
N SER A 11 17.32 -7.26 -23.04
CA SER A 11 17.41 -6.21 -24.07
C SER A 11 16.25 -5.21 -24.16
N GLY A 12 16.40 -3.99 -23.62
CA GLY A 12 15.60 -2.85 -24.00
C GLY A 12 14.74 -2.18 -22.93
N TYR A 13 14.75 -2.64 -21.67
CA TYR A 13 13.99 -1.97 -20.59
C TYR A 13 14.94 -1.26 -19.63
N ASP A 14 14.80 0.07 -19.55
CA ASP A 14 15.60 0.94 -18.66
C ASP A 14 15.33 0.76 -17.16
N SER A 15 14.55 -0.24 -16.73
CA SER A 15 14.20 -0.43 -15.33
C SER A 15 13.92 -1.89 -14.97
N ALA A 16 14.33 -2.30 -13.77
CA ALA A 16 14.04 -3.60 -13.19
C ALA A 16 13.01 -3.51 -12.07
N LEU A 17 12.16 -4.55 -11.95
CA LEU A 17 11.26 -4.74 -10.83
C LEU A 17 11.92 -5.68 -9.84
N ILE A 18 12.06 -5.25 -8.58
CA ILE A 18 12.70 -6.02 -7.53
C ILE A 18 11.89 -5.94 -6.23
N ALA A 19 11.77 -7.06 -5.54
CA ALA A 19 11.11 -7.15 -4.25
C ALA A 19 12.15 -7.29 -3.12
N PHE A 20 11.99 -6.47 -2.08
CA PHE A 20 12.71 -6.62 -0.81
C PHE A 20 11.72 -6.99 0.29
N GLU A 21 12.01 -8.05 1.01
CA GLU A 21 11.14 -8.57 2.05
C GLU A 21 11.47 -7.94 3.42
N LYS A 22 10.49 -7.98 4.32
CA LYS A 22 10.71 -7.53 5.69
C LYS A 22 11.72 -8.44 6.38
N GLY A 23 12.85 -7.85 6.79
CA GLY A 23 13.96 -8.59 7.39
C GLY A 23 15.14 -8.85 6.42
N ASP A 24 15.03 -8.50 5.15
CA ASP A 24 16.17 -8.51 4.25
C ASP A 24 17.29 -7.63 4.81
N THR A 25 18.45 -8.23 4.99
CA THR A 25 19.66 -7.50 5.42
C THR A 25 20.25 -6.71 4.26
N LEU A 26 21.06 -5.69 4.55
CA LEU A 26 21.81 -4.94 3.52
C LEU A 26 22.57 -5.87 2.56
N ARG A 27 23.13 -6.96 3.08
CA ARG A 27 23.86 -7.97 2.27
C ARG A 27 22.94 -8.67 1.28
N VAL A 28 21.74 -9.06 1.70
CA VAL A 28 20.73 -9.70 0.83
C VAL A 28 20.28 -8.73 -0.26
N ILE A 29 19.97 -7.50 0.13
CA ILE A 29 19.57 -6.42 -0.80
C ILE A 29 20.67 -6.16 -1.82
N THR A 30 21.93 -6.04 -1.37
CA THR A 30 23.10 -5.86 -2.24
C THR A 30 23.24 -7.00 -3.25
N ASN A 31 23.08 -8.25 -2.81
CA ASN A 31 23.16 -9.41 -3.70
C ASN A 31 22.05 -9.37 -4.75
N LYS A 32 20.80 -9.14 -4.35
CA LYS A 32 19.67 -9.02 -5.27
C LYS A 32 19.93 -7.95 -6.35
N LEU A 33 20.44 -6.77 -5.96
CA LEU A 33 20.74 -5.69 -6.90
C LEU A 33 21.90 -6.02 -7.85
N TYR A 34 22.92 -6.72 -7.35
CA TYR A 34 24.07 -7.14 -8.14
C TYR A 34 23.68 -8.23 -9.16
N ASP A 35 22.90 -9.23 -8.73
CA ASP A 35 22.52 -10.37 -9.56
C ASP A 35 21.66 -9.95 -10.76
N ILE A 36 20.89 -8.87 -10.64
CA ILE A 36 20.12 -8.26 -11.74
C ILE A 36 20.88 -7.15 -12.49
N GLY A 37 22.15 -6.92 -12.16
CA GLY A 37 23.01 -5.98 -12.87
C GLY A 37 22.75 -4.49 -12.59
N LEU A 38 21.97 -4.13 -11.58
CA LEU A 38 21.70 -2.73 -11.20
C LEU A 38 22.90 -2.07 -10.50
N ILE A 39 23.77 -2.85 -9.88
CA ILE A 39 25.02 -2.37 -9.29
C ILE A 39 26.17 -3.23 -9.80
N LYS A 40 27.35 -2.61 -10.00
CA LYS A 40 28.54 -3.29 -10.54
C LYS A 40 29.51 -3.78 -9.46
N ASN A 41 29.41 -3.24 -8.25
CA ASN A 41 30.31 -3.59 -7.13
C ASN A 41 29.52 -3.60 -5.82
N LYS A 42 29.58 -4.74 -5.14
CA LYS A 42 28.84 -4.98 -3.89
C LYS A 42 29.42 -4.18 -2.72
N GLU A 43 30.74 -4.15 -2.64
CA GLU A 43 31.48 -3.50 -1.56
C GLU A 43 31.25 -1.99 -1.58
N VAL A 44 31.30 -1.40 -2.78
CA VAL A 44 31.05 0.04 -2.98
C VAL A 44 29.61 0.38 -2.57
N PHE A 45 28.62 -0.42 -2.97
CA PHE A 45 27.24 -0.18 -2.57
C PHE A 45 27.03 -0.23 -1.05
N GLN A 46 27.61 -1.24 -0.38
CA GLN A 46 27.55 -1.38 1.08
C GLN A 46 28.27 -0.25 1.80
N LEU A 47 29.43 0.17 1.30
CA LEU A 47 30.17 1.31 1.84
C LEU A 47 29.33 2.59 1.79
N PHE A 48 28.72 2.89 0.64
CA PHE A 48 27.86 4.06 0.50
C PHE A 48 26.60 3.96 1.39
N ALA A 49 25.99 2.77 1.50
CA ALA A 49 24.84 2.56 2.38
C ALA A 49 25.18 2.88 3.85
N THR A 50 26.36 2.45 4.31
CA THR A 50 26.84 2.74 5.67
C THR A 50 27.21 4.21 5.84
N LEU A 51 27.90 4.81 4.86
CA LEU A 51 28.33 6.21 4.90
C LEU A 51 27.14 7.17 4.98
N TYR A 52 26.04 6.86 4.29
CA TYR A 52 24.81 7.64 4.32
C TYR A 52 23.85 7.23 5.45
N ASN A 53 24.23 6.30 6.33
CA ASN A 53 23.38 5.74 7.40
C ASN A 53 22.06 5.12 6.88
N TYR A 54 22.07 4.53 5.69
CA TYR A 54 20.91 3.87 5.10
C TYR A 54 20.85 2.37 5.38
N ASP A 55 21.89 1.80 5.97
CA ASP A 55 22.04 0.37 6.26
C ASP A 55 20.91 -0.19 7.14
N LYS A 56 20.32 0.64 8.03
CA LYS A 56 19.24 0.27 8.96
C LYS A 56 17.87 0.82 8.59
N SER A 57 17.78 1.61 7.52
CA SER A 57 16.56 2.36 7.18
C SER A 57 15.93 1.97 5.84
N ILE A 58 16.46 0.93 5.18
CA ILE A 58 15.90 0.42 3.92
C ILE A 58 14.52 -0.19 4.20
N LYS A 59 13.53 0.24 3.43
CA LYS A 59 12.17 -0.23 3.54
C LYS A 59 11.92 -1.43 2.62
N SER A 60 11.17 -2.41 3.13
CA SER A 60 10.68 -3.53 2.32
C SER A 60 9.63 -3.07 1.31
N GLY A 61 9.41 -3.84 0.25
CA GLY A 61 8.39 -3.57 -0.76
C GLY A 61 8.87 -3.86 -2.18
N HIS A 62 8.03 -3.57 -3.15
CA HIS A 62 8.31 -3.77 -4.58
C HIS A 62 8.79 -2.45 -5.18
N TYR A 63 9.98 -2.47 -5.75
CA TYR A 63 10.61 -1.28 -6.31
C TYR A 63 10.76 -1.42 -7.83
N LYS A 64 10.52 -0.32 -8.52
CA LYS A 64 10.95 -0.14 -9.91
C LYS A 64 12.20 0.72 -9.90
N ILE A 65 13.35 0.12 -10.23
CA ILE A 65 14.65 0.78 -10.21
C ILE A 65 15.17 0.86 -11.65
N SER A 66 15.46 2.08 -12.10
CA SER A 66 16.07 2.30 -13.41
C SER A 66 17.56 1.99 -13.39
N SER A 67 18.07 1.39 -14.47
CA SER A 67 19.50 1.06 -14.64
C SER A 67 20.41 2.29 -14.77
N VAL A 68 19.83 3.47 -15.02
CA VAL A 68 20.57 4.73 -15.12
C VAL A 68 20.75 5.43 -13.77
N LEU A 69 20.13 4.93 -12.69
CA LEU A 69 20.27 5.53 -11.36
C LEU A 69 21.64 5.30 -10.77
N SER A 70 22.18 6.34 -10.14
CA SER A 70 23.40 6.22 -9.32
C SER A 70 23.13 5.43 -8.03
N ILE A 71 24.19 4.91 -7.41
CA ILE A 71 24.11 4.21 -6.10
C ILE A 71 23.40 5.08 -5.06
N LYS A 72 23.69 6.38 -5.02
CA LYS A 72 23.07 7.33 -4.09
C LYS A 72 21.56 7.44 -4.30
N GLU A 73 21.10 7.50 -5.54
CA GLU A 73 19.67 7.57 -5.88
C GLU A 73 18.96 6.26 -5.57
N ILE A 74 19.58 5.11 -5.85
CA ILE A 74 19.04 3.80 -5.47
C ILE A 74 18.89 3.74 -3.94
N LEU A 75 19.92 4.07 -3.17
CA LEU A 75 19.89 4.08 -1.71
C LEU A 75 18.83 5.05 -1.17
N LYS A 76 18.73 6.26 -1.73
CA LYS A 76 17.70 7.22 -1.37
C LYS A 76 16.31 6.64 -1.60
N LYS A 77 16.06 6.04 -2.76
CA LYS A 77 14.78 5.44 -3.12
C LYS A 77 14.39 4.30 -2.17
N LEU A 78 15.34 3.45 -1.79
CA LEU A 78 15.12 2.37 -0.82
C LEU A 78 14.86 2.90 0.60
N ASN A 79 15.54 3.98 0.99
CA ASN A 79 15.36 4.61 2.30
C ASN A 79 14.03 5.37 2.41
N THR A 80 13.63 6.12 1.38
CA THR A 80 12.33 6.82 1.35
C THR A 80 11.16 5.84 1.25
N GLY A 81 11.39 4.64 0.70
CA GLY A 81 10.35 3.65 0.48
C GLY A 81 9.48 4.00 -0.74
N GLU A 82 10.08 4.47 -1.82
CA GLU A 82 9.41 4.72 -3.09
C GLU A 82 9.03 3.41 -3.80
N VAL A 83 8.20 2.62 -3.14
CA VAL A 83 7.69 1.34 -3.63
C VAL A 83 6.62 1.53 -4.70
N ILE A 84 6.41 0.50 -5.50
CA ILE A 84 5.29 0.47 -6.44
C ILE A 84 4.01 0.34 -5.62
N GLN A 85 3.16 1.37 -5.72
CA GLN A 85 1.85 1.36 -5.10
C GLN A 85 0.78 1.00 -6.13
N ASN A 86 -0.02 0.00 -5.79
CA ASN A 86 -1.26 -0.27 -6.47
C ASN A 86 -2.36 0.61 -5.87
N ARG A 87 -3.44 0.80 -6.60
CA ARG A 87 -4.56 1.59 -6.12
C ARG A 87 -5.87 0.86 -6.31
N ILE A 88 -6.78 1.04 -5.38
CA ILE A 88 -8.18 0.65 -5.48
C ILE A 88 -9.03 1.88 -5.22
N THR A 89 -9.95 2.17 -6.13
CA THR A 89 -10.89 3.30 -5.99
C THR A 89 -12.24 2.76 -5.60
N ILE A 90 -12.80 3.30 -4.52
CA ILE A 90 -14.15 3.04 -4.05
C ILE A 90 -14.96 4.29 -4.37
N PRO A 91 -15.78 4.26 -5.44
CA PRO A 91 -16.65 5.39 -5.77
C PRO A 91 -17.76 5.57 -4.73
N GLU A 92 -18.29 6.77 -4.67
CA GLU A 92 -19.48 7.09 -3.86
C GLU A 92 -20.68 6.26 -4.33
N GLY A 93 -21.58 5.94 -3.40
CA GLY A 93 -22.78 5.14 -3.68
C GLY A 93 -22.56 3.64 -3.87
N MET A 94 -21.30 3.15 -3.77
CA MET A 94 -21.02 1.71 -3.85
C MET A 94 -21.43 1.00 -2.57
N THR A 95 -22.14 -0.13 -2.70
CA THR A 95 -22.54 -0.95 -1.54
C THR A 95 -21.35 -1.67 -0.91
N ASN A 96 -21.44 -1.93 0.39
CA ASN A 96 -20.38 -2.66 1.09
C ASN A 96 -20.14 -4.06 0.53
N SER A 97 -21.18 -4.72 -0.01
CA SER A 97 -21.04 -6.03 -0.67
C SER A 97 -20.09 -5.96 -1.86
N ILE A 98 -20.26 -4.96 -2.73
CA ILE A 98 -19.41 -4.78 -3.92
C ILE A 98 -17.97 -4.43 -3.50
N ILE A 99 -17.81 -3.56 -2.49
CA ILE A 99 -16.48 -3.20 -1.97
C ILE A 99 -15.78 -4.44 -1.41
N PHE A 100 -16.50 -5.25 -0.62
CA PHE A 100 -15.95 -6.44 0.00
C PHE A 100 -15.54 -7.49 -1.04
N GLU A 101 -16.39 -7.73 -2.05
CA GLU A 101 -16.10 -8.59 -3.19
C GLU A 101 -14.89 -8.09 -3.97
N THR A 102 -14.78 -6.79 -4.21
CA THR A 102 -13.63 -6.18 -4.88
C THR A 102 -12.32 -6.44 -4.12
N LEU A 103 -12.36 -6.38 -2.77
CA LEU A 103 -11.20 -6.69 -1.93
C LEU A 103 -10.86 -8.19 -1.96
N ILE A 104 -11.87 -9.08 -1.95
CA ILE A 104 -11.68 -10.54 -2.01
C ILE A 104 -11.04 -10.94 -3.34
N ASN A 105 -11.56 -10.42 -4.44
CA ASN A 105 -11.13 -10.78 -5.79
C ASN A 105 -9.80 -10.11 -6.21
N ASN A 106 -9.25 -9.23 -5.39
CA ASN A 106 -7.99 -8.57 -5.70
C ASN A 106 -6.80 -9.52 -5.43
N GLU A 107 -6.19 -10.04 -6.52
CA GLU A 107 -5.07 -10.99 -6.47
C GLU A 107 -3.77 -10.40 -5.90
N LEU A 108 -3.64 -9.07 -5.89
CA LEU A 108 -2.45 -8.39 -5.35
C LEU A 108 -2.48 -8.25 -3.83
N LEU A 109 -3.65 -8.49 -3.20
CA LEU A 109 -3.81 -8.52 -1.75
C LEU A 109 -3.64 -9.93 -1.21
N SER A 110 -3.18 -10.06 0.04
CA SER A 110 -2.98 -11.33 0.74
C SER A 110 -3.97 -11.57 1.88
N GLY A 111 -4.07 -12.82 2.33
CA GLY A 111 -4.94 -13.24 3.42
C GLY A 111 -6.41 -13.31 3.03
N ALA A 112 -7.22 -14.01 3.81
CA ALA A 112 -8.67 -14.07 3.65
C ALA A 112 -9.37 -12.95 4.42
N LEU A 113 -10.61 -12.66 4.05
CA LEU A 113 -11.57 -11.91 4.84
C LEU A 113 -12.67 -12.87 5.26
N ASP A 114 -13.06 -12.82 6.52
CA ASP A 114 -14.17 -13.61 7.04
C ASP A 114 -15.49 -12.83 6.96
N LEU A 115 -16.62 -13.54 7.00
CA LEU A 115 -17.94 -12.90 7.03
C LEU A 115 -18.12 -11.99 8.25
N SER A 116 -17.44 -12.29 9.36
CA SER A 116 -17.41 -11.43 10.56
C SER A 116 -16.72 -10.09 10.33
N ASP A 117 -15.89 -10.00 9.29
CA ASP A 117 -15.24 -8.75 8.89
C ASP A 117 -16.16 -7.84 8.06
N PHE A 118 -17.34 -8.33 7.67
CA PHE A 118 -18.27 -7.56 6.85
C PHE A 118 -18.83 -6.36 7.64
N PRO A 119 -18.58 -5.13 7.18
CA PRO A 119 -19.00 -3.93 7.91
C PRO A 119 -20.49 -3.63 7.69
N LYS A 120 -21.06 -2.84 8.57
CA LYS A 120 -22.39 -2.27 8.36
C LYS A 120 -22.37 -1.32 7.15
N GLU A 121 -23.51 -1.24 6.43
CA GLU A 121 -23.66 -0.35 5.28
C GLU A 121 -23.38 1.10 5.66
N GLY A 122 -22.66 1.85 4.79
CA GLY A 122 -22.26 3.23 5.01
C GLY A 122 -21.02 3.41 5.91
N TYR A 123 -20.37 2.33 6.36
CA TYR A 123 -19.18 2.40 7.22
C TYR A 123 -17.85 2.14 6.48
N LEU A 124 -17.87 2.18 5.16
CA LEU A 124 -16.67 2.18 4.32
C LEU A 124 -16.57 3.51 3.57
N ALA A 125 -15.43 4.19 3.67
CA ALA A 125 -15.25 5.49 3.05
C ALA A 125 -15.01 5.36 1.55
N PRO A 126 -15.76 6.08 0.70
CA PRO A 126 -15.43 6.25 -0.70
C PRO A 126 -14.15 7.10 -0.81
N ASP A 127 -13.12 6.55 -1.45
CA ASP A 127 -11.84 7.21 -1.71
C ASP A 127 -10.95 6.31 -2.59
N THR A 128 -9.79 6.81 -2.99
CA THR A 128 -8.74 6.01 -3.63
C THR A 128 -7.70 5.60 -2.59
N TYR A 129 -7.55 4.29 -2.41
CA TYR A 129 -6.63 3.70 -1.45
C TYR A 129 -5.42 3.10 -2.15
N PHE A 130 -4.23 3.53 -1.75
CA PHE A 130 -2.98 2.95 -2.22
C PHE A 130 -2.60 1.76 -1.33
N TYR A 131 -2.06 0.71 -1.94
CA TYR A 131 -1.61 -0.48 -1.23
C TYR A 131 -0.41 -1.12 -1.95
N GLU A 132 0.36 -1.92 -1.23
CA GLU A 132 1.49 -2.68 -1.77
C GLU A 132 1.05 -4.10 -2.13
N LYS A 133 1.69 -4.70 -3.13
CA LYS A 133 1.48 -6.12 -3.44
C LYS A 133 1.81 -6.97 -2.22
N GLY A 134 0.89 -7.85 -1.83
CA GLY A 134 1.01 -8.70 -0.65
C GLY A 134 0.49 -8.08 0.65
N GLU A 135 0.01 -6.82 0.64
CA GLU A 135 -0.66 -6.25 1.81
C GLU A 135 -1.87 -7.09 2.21
N LYS A 136 -2.10 -7.25 3.52
CA LYS A 136 -3.26 -8.02 4.01
C LYS A 136 -4.56 -7.30 3.70
N ARG A 137 -5.55 -8.02 3.15
CA ARG A 137 -6.91 -7.50 2.89
C ARG A 137 -7.54 -6.84 4.10
N ILE A 138 -7.39 -7.48 5.27
CA ILE A 138 -7.91 -6.94 6.53
C ILE A 138 -7.26 -5.60 6.92
N SER A 139 -5.97 -5.39 6.61
CA SER A 139 -5.28 -4.12 6.87
C SER A 139 -5.86 -2.99 6.02
N LEU A 140 -6.09 -3.25 4.74
CA LEU A 140 -6.70 -2.29 3.82
C LEU A 140 -8.15 -2.00 4.23
N LEU A 141 -8.96 -3.03 4.52
CA LEU A 141 -10.33 -2.87 5.00
C LEU A 141 -10.39 -2.02 6.27
N ASN A 142 -9.49 -2.22 7.22
CA ASN A 142 -9.42 -1.44 8.44
C ASN A 142 -9.05 0.04 8.18
N ARG A 143 -8.20 0.32 7.19
CA ARG A 143 -7.91 1.70 6.78
C ARG A 143 -9.16 2.38 6.20
N ILE A 144 -9.91 1.69 5.37
CA ILE A 144 -11.16 2.17 4.77
C ILE A 144 -12.20 2.47 5.87
N ARG A 145 -12.37 1.55 6.82
CA ARG A 145 -13.26 1.72 8.00
C ARG A 145 -12.86 2.92 8.85
N LYS A 146 -11.56 3.02 9.15
CA LYS A 146 -11.02 4.12 9.97
C LYS A 146 -11.22 5.48 9.30
N ALA A 147 -11.06 5.56 7.98
CA ALA A 147 -11.30 6.77 7.22
C ALA A 147 -12.78 7.22 7.35
N GLN A 148 -13.73 6.29 7.20
CA GLN A 148 -15.15 6.59 7.37
C GLN A 148 -15.50 6.99 8.80
N SER A 149 -15.01 6.25 9.78
CA SER A 149 -15.23 6.58 11.19
C SER A 149 -14.75 7.98 11.54
N LYS A 150 -13.58 8.36 11.01
CA LYS A 150 -13.05 9.72 11.20
C LYS A 150 -13.95 10.78 10.56
N LYS A 151 -14.40 10.57 9.31
CA LYS A 151 -15.34 11.49 8.63
C LYS A 151 -16.63 11.65 9.43
N ILE A 152 -17.21 10.54 9.90
CA ILE A 152 -18.46 10.56 10.70
C ILE A 152 -18.27 11.35 12.00
N VAL A 153 -17.19 11.10 12.74
CA VAL A 153 -16.88 11.82 14.01
C VAL A 153 -16.67 13.31 13.76
N ASP A 154 -15.90 13.67 12.74
CA ASP A 154 -15.60 15.05 12.39
C ASP A 154 -16.87 15.83 12.02
N ILE A 155 -17.77 15.22 11.23
CA ILE A 155 -19.05 15.84 10.85
C ILE A 155 -19.98 15.94 12.06
N TRP A 156 -20.07 14.87 12.86
CA TRP A 156 -20.89 14.83 14.07
C TRP A 156 -20.48 15.90 15.08
N GLY A 157 -19.19 16.16 15.23
CA GLY A 157 -18.66 17.21 16.13
C GLY A 157 -18.98 18.64 15.68
N LYS A 158 -19.18 18.84 14.38
CA LYS A 158 -19.51 20.16 13.78
C LYS A 158 -21.01 20.47 13.73
N ARG A 159 -21.88 19.53 14.16
CA ARG A 159 -23.34 19.74 14.11
C ARG A 159 -23.78 20.86 15.06
N THR A 160 -24.84 21.56 14.69
CA THR A 160 -25.49 22.57 15.56
C THR A 160 -26.37 21.89 16.60
N ASN A 161 -26.58 22.55 17.76
CA ASN A 161 -27.35 21.99 18.87
C ASN A 161 -28.85 21.75 18.56
N ASN A 162 -29.38 22.34 17.49
CA ASN A 162 -30.76 22.16 17.03
C ASN A 162 -30.94 21.05 16.00
N ASN A 163 -30.01 20.12 15.90
CA ASN A 163 -30.08 19.06 14.90
C ASN A 163 -31.09 17.98 15.30
N ILE A 164 -31.90 17.55 14.35
CA ILE A 164 -32.94 16.51 14.50
C ILE A 164 -32.26 15.13 14.73
N LEU A 165 -31.03 14.95 14.25
CA LEU A 165 -30.28 13.69 14.36
C LEU A 165 -29.84 13.43 15.79
N LYS A 166 -30.17 12.24 16.31
CA LYS A 166 -29.87 11.79 17.68
C LYS A 166 -28.60 10.93 17.76
N SER A 167 -28.14 10.38 16.63
CA SER A 167 -26.98 9.48 16.60
C SER A 167 -26.17 9.63 15.31
N THR A 168 -24.90 9.21 15.36
CA THR A 168 -24.04 9.12 14.17
C THR A 168 -24.60 8.13 13.14
N HIS A 169 -25.35 7.12 13.57
CA HIS A 169 -26.01 6.17 12.69
C HIS A 169 -27.13 6.83 11.88
N GLU A 170 -27.95 7.66 12.49
CA GLU A 170 -28.96 8.45 11.78
C GLU A 170 -28.35 9.42 10.78
N LEU A 171 -27.18 9.99 11.11
CA LEU A 171 -26.41 10.81 10.17
C LEU A 171 -26.03 10.01 8.91
N VAL A 172 -25.52 8.78 9.08
CA VAL A 172 -25.15 7.92 7.95
C VAL A 172 -26.38 7.54 7.11
N ILE A 173 -27.51 7.22 7.75
CA ILE A 173 -28.77 6.91 7.04
C ILE A 173 -29.23 8.13 6.23
N LEU A 174 -29.25 9.32 6.83
CA LEU A 174 -29.68 10.52 6.13
C LEU A 174 -28.76 10.83 4.95
N ALA A 175 -27.43 10.72 5.13
CA ALA A 175 -26.46 10.91 4.07
C ALA A 175 -26.72 9.96 2.90
N SER A 176 -27.01 8.68 3.15
CA SER A 176 -27.26 7.69 2.10
C SER A 176 -28.57 7.93 1.33
N ILE A 177 -29.53 8.64 1.93
CA ILE A 177 -30.78 9.05 1.24
C ILE A 177 -30.52 10.25 0.32
N ILE A 178 -29.68 11.19 0.76
CA ILE A 178 -29.36 12.41 0.00
C ILE A 178 -28.44 12.09 -1.19
N GLU A 179 -27.56 11.08 -1.06
CA GLU A 179 -26.60 10.66 -2.08
C GLU A 179 -27.27 9.96 -3.29
N LYS A 180 -28.48 9.40 -3.13
CA LYS A 180 -29.28 8.78 -4.20
C LYS A 180 -30.05 9.82 -5.02
#